data_a11e08f816562e126f67da3e0982e676
#
_entry.id   a11e08f816562e126f67da3e0982e676
#
_cell.length_a   1.000
_cell.length_b   1.000
_cell.length_c   1.000
_cell.angle_alpha   90.00
_cell.angle_beta   90.00
_cell.angle_gamma   90.00
#
_symmetry.space_group_name_H-M   'P 1'
#
loop_
_entity.id
_entity.type
_entity.pdbx_description
1 polymer ?
#
loop_
_entity_poly.entity_id
_entity_poly.type
_entity_poly.pdbx_seq_one_letter_code
_entity_poly.pdbx_strand_id
1 'polypeptide(L)'
;MSVDLPVAQRRSFRGPALVVACVLVMSVCLTWAFFAMRAVMNVGGSCADGGPYVSAQPCPGGAGLIAIAIPVMIVTAMVGSAAAISVGAPNLLIPMWGFLFGSLGWNFLESAVTGPDIVWGWLVCGVVFELMALPAILAILAGVKTAVLPPDRPAPGTGSRWWVPAYALLGAVGFLFGAWSFAALS
;
A
#
# COMPACT_ATOMS: atom_id res chain seq x y z
N MET A 1 -15.84 -44.49 29.05
CA MET A 1 -14.62 -43.71 28.97
C MET A 1 -14.40 -43.43 27.47
N SER A 2 -15.06 -42.36 26.96
CA SER A 2 -15.00 -42.00 25.53
C SER A 2 -13.72 -41.24 25.29
N VAL A 3 -12.81 -41.80 24.49
CA VAL A 3 -11.57 -41.13 24.08
C VAL A 3 -11.95 -40.22 22.90
N ASP A 4 -12.10 -38.93 23.17
CA ASP A 4 -12.22 -37.91 22.12
C ASP A 4 -10.89 -37.83 21.40
N LEU A 5 -10.80 -38.45 20.23
CA LEU A 5 -9.68 -38.28 19.32
C LEU A 5 -9.69 -36.85 18.81
N PRO A 6 -8.51 -36.12 18.85
CA PRO A 6 -8.45 -34.78 18.34
C PRO A 6 -8.75 -34.81 16.84
N VAL A 7 -9.81 -34.12 16.45
CA VAL A 7 -10.11 -33.86 15.03
C VAL A 7 -8.93 -33.11 14.45
N ALA A 8 -8.19 -33.76 13.58
CA ALA A 8 -7.08 -33.14 12.86
C ALA A 8 -7.61 -31.93 12.08
N GLN A 9 -7.38 -30.76 12.61
CA GLN A 9 -7.80 -29.50 12.03
C GLN A 9 -7.07 -29.36 10.69
N ARG A 10 -7.72 -29.71 9.59
CA ARG A 10 -7.20 -29.51 8.24
C ARG A 10 -6.84 -28.04 8.11
N ARG A 11 -5.53 -27.71 8.16
CA ARG A 11 -5.03 -26.37 7.86
C ARG A 11 -5.49 -25.99 6.46
N SER A 12 -6.53 -25.16 6.37
CA SER A 12 -7.00 -24.66 5.10
C SER A 12 -5.94 -23.74 4.52
N PHE A 13 -5.31 -24.10 3.40
CA PHE A 13 -4.37 -23.26 2.66
C PHE A 13 -5.01 -22.00 2.06
N ARG A 14 -6.34 -21.91 2.08
CA ARG A 14 -7.08 -20.78 1.49
C ARG A 14 -6.80 -19.45 2.18
N GLY A 15 -6.70 -19.43 3.51
CA GLY A 15 -6.44 -18.21 4.27
C GLY A 15 -5.07 -17.56 3.94
N PRO A 16 -3.95 -18.30 4.10
CA PRO A 16 -2.63 -17.78 3.74
C PRO A 16 -2.52 -17.37 2.26
N ALA A 17 -3.06 -18.16 1.33
CA ALA A 17 -3.05 -17.86 -0.10
C ALA A 17 -3.80 -16.56 -0.40
N LEU A 18 -4.95 -16.35 0.25
CA LEU A 18 -5.73 -15.12 0.09
C LEU A 18 -4.95 -13.89 0.59
N VAL A 19 -4.30 -13.99 1.76
CA VAL A 19 -3.45 -12.91 2.29
C VAL A 19 -2.32 -12.58 1.32
N VAL A 20 -1.60 -13.60 0.80
CA VAL A 20 -0.52 -13.42 -0.17
C VAL A 20 -1.05 -12.72 -1.44
N ALA A 21 -2.16 -13.16 -1.99
CA ALA A 21 -2.77 -12.54 -3.16
C ALA A 21 -3.15 -11.08 -2.89
N CYS A 22 -3.75 -10.79 -1.72
CA CYS A 22 -4.11 -9.43 -1.32
C CYS A 22 -2.88 -8.53 -1.17
N VAL A 23 -1.77 -9.02 -0.59
CA VAL A 23 -0.53 -8.22 -0.48
C VAL A 23 0.03 -7.89 -1.86
N LEU A 24 0.09 -8.85 -2.78
CA LEU A 24 0.57 -8.63 -4.14
C LEU A 24 -0.29 -7.62 -4.90
N VAL A 25 -1.61 -7.81 -4.93
CA VAL A 25 -2.54 -6.90 -5.62
C VAL A 25 -2.47 -5.50 -5.02
N MET A 26 -2.46 -5.38 -3.69
CA MET A 26 -2.34 -4.10 -3.00
C MET A 26 -1.04 -3.39 -3.38
N SER A 27 0.09 -4.11 -3.41
CA SER A 27 1.39 -3.53 -3.77
C SER A 27 1.45 -3.06 -5.23
N VAL A 28 0.85 -3.79 -6.16
CA VAL A 28 0.70 -3.37 -7.56
C VAL A 28 -0.12 -2.09 -7.66
N CYS A 29 -1.28 -2.06 -6.98
CA CYS A 29 -2.16 -0.88 -6.99
C CYS A 29 -1.49 0.36 -6.37
N LEU A 30 -0.75 0.20 -5.27
CA LEU A 30 0.04 1.28 -4.66
C LEU A 30 1.09 1.82 -5.64
N THR A 31 1.76 0.93 -6.36
CA THR A 31 2.77 1.30 -7.35
C THR A 31 2.15 2.06 -8.53
N TRP A 32 1.02 1.60 -9.04
CA TRP A 32 0.28 2.31 -10.09
C TRP A 32 -0.19 3.69 -9.62
N ALA A 33 -0.74 3.79 -8.42
CA ALA A 33 -1.16 5.07 -7.86
C ALA A 33 0.03 6.03 -7.71
N PHE A 34 1.18 5.55 -7.26
CA PHE A 34 2.40 6.34 -7.12
C PHE A 34 2.89 6.90 -8.47
N PHE A 35 3.08 6.04 -9.47
CA PHE A 35 3.59 6.48 -10.77
C PHE A 35 2.57 7.30 -11.57
N ALA A 36 1.29 6.95 -11.50
CA ALA A 36 0.24 7.73 -12.16
C ALA A 36 0.12 9.13 -11.54
N MET A 37 0.18 9.25 -10.20
CA MET A 37 0.19 10.56 -9.55
C MET A 37 1.42 11.38 -9.95
N ARG A 38 2.60 10.74 -9.98
CA ARG A 38 3.84 11.39 -10.44
C ARG A 38 3.75 11.89 -11.88
N ALA A 39 3.15 11.09 -12.77
CA ALA A 39 2.91 11.49 -14.16
C ALA A 39 2.00 12.72 -14.26
N VAL A 40 0.92 12.77 -13.47
CA VAL A 40 0.00 13.94 -13.41
C VAL A 40 0.71 15.16 -12.81
N MET A 41 1.52 15.01 -11.76
CA MET A 41 2.27 16.13 -11.18
C MET A 41 3.27 16.73 -12.17
N ASN A 42 3.90 15.92 -13.01
CA ASN A 42 4.85 16.37 -14.04
C ASN A 42 4.21 17.25 -15.14
N VAL A 43 2.90 17.17 -15.32
CA VAL A 43 2.16 18.02 -16.26
C VAL A 43 1.40 19.17 -15.56
N GLY A 44 1.79 19.51 -14.34
CA GLY A 44 1.25 20.65 -13.60
C GLY A 44 0.15 20.29 -12.58
N GLY A 45 -0.04 19.00 -12.25
CA GLY A 45 -0.96 18.54 -11.20
C GLY A 45 -2.42 18.43 -11.62
N SER A 46 -2.77 18.80 -12.85
CA SER A 46 -4.11 18.63 -13.42
C SER A 46 -4.06 18.30 -14.90
N CYS A 47 -4.92 17.40 -15.33
CA CYS A 47 -5.09 17.05 -16.73
C CYS A 47 -6.54 16.68 -17.02
N ALA A 48 -7.00 16.79 -18.27
CA ALA A 48 -8.32 16.30 -18.69
C ALA A 48 -8.29 15.88 -20.16
N ASP A 49 -8.85 14.70 -20.43
CA ASP A 49 -9.03 14.17 -21.79
C ASP A 49 -10.51 14.25 -22.15
N GLY A 50 -10.94 15.45 -22.58
CA GLY A 50 -12.32 15.71 -23.01
C GLY A 50 -13.27 16.16 -21.89
N GLY A 51 -14.52 16.43 -22.25
CA GLY A 51 -15.56 16.96 -21.37
C GLY A 51 -15.66 18.49 -21.37
N PRO A 52 -16.48 19.07 -20.49
CA PRO A 52 -16.70 20.52 -20.44
C PRO A 52 -15.50 21.31 -19.90
N TYR A 53 -14.54 20.63 -19.28
CA TYR A 53 -13.31 21.22 -18.76
C TYR A 53 -12.16 20.91 -19.73
N VAL A 54 -11.76 21.91 -20.48
CA VAL A 54 -10.56 21.85 -21.32
C VAL A 54 -9.37 22.21 -20.44
N SER A 55 -8.61 21.21 -20.01
CA SER A 55 -7.32 21.47 -19.35
C SER A 55 -6.30 21.89 -20.41
N ALA A 56 -5.34 22.72 -19.99
CA ALA A 56 -4.26 23.18 -20.88
C ALA A 56 -3.34 22.02 -21.32
N GLN A 57 -3.45 20.84 -20.68
CA GLN A 57 -2.57 19.69 -20.90
C GLN A 57 -3.38 18.39 -21.02
N PRO A 58 -3.12 17.54 -22.03
CA PRO A 58 -3.68 16.19 -22.10
C PRO A 58 -3.17 15.34 -20.92
N CYS A 59 -3.96 14.34 -20.52
CA CYS A 59 -3.54 13.42 -19.48
C CYS A 59 -2.37 12.54 -19.96
N PRO A 60 -1.33 12.39 -19.13
CA PRO A 60 -0.24 11.48 -19.44
C PRO A 60 -0.73 10.04 -19.46
N GLY A 61 -0.05 9.17 -20.23
CA GLY A 61 -0.32 7.73 -20.22
C GLY A 61 -0.31 7.17 -18.79
N GLY A 62 -1.21 6.24 -18.51
CA GLY A 62 -1.33 5.62 -17.20
C GLY A 62 -2.06 6.46 -16.12
N ALA A 63 -2.37 7.75 -16.34
CA ALA A 63 -3.08 8.58 -15.34
C ALA A 63 -4.42 7.95 -14.91
N GLY A 64 -5.16 7.35 -15.84
CA GLY A 64 -6.44 6.68 -15.59
C GLY A 64 -6.33 5.45 -14.65
N LEU A 65 -5.15 4.89 -14.47
CA LEU A 65 -4.95 3.74 -13.57
C LEU A 65 -5.24 4.09 -12.10
N ILE A 66 -5.14 5.37 -11.69
CA ILE A 66 -5.54 5.82 -10.35
C ILE A 66 -6.99 5.45 -10.04
N ALA A 67 -7.89 5.65 -11.01
CA ALA A 67 -9.32 5.40 -10.82
C ALA A 67 -9.64 3.91 -10.53
N ILE A 68 -8.80 3.00 -11.02
CA ILE A 68 -8.93 1.56 -10.78
C ILE A 68 -8.11 1.15 -9.55
N ALA A 69 -6.88 1.66 -9.41
CA ALA A 69 -5.95 1.25 -8.37
C ALA A 69 -6.50 1.56 -6.96
N ILE A 70 -7.08 2.73 -6.74
CA ILE A 70 -7.56 3.13 -5.40
C ILE A 70 -8.71 2.25 -4.91
N PRO A 71 -9.83 2.04 -5.64
CA PRO A 71 -10.89 1.16 -5.18
C PRO A 71 -10.43 -0.30 -4.98
N VAL A 72 -9.66 -0.83 -5.92
CA VAL A 72 -9.14 -2.21 -5.83
C VAL A 72 -8.24 -2.37 -4.61
N MET A 73 -7.36 -1.41 -4.35
CA MET A 73 -6.47 -1.42 -3.19
C MET A 73 -7.26 -1.42 -1.87
N ILE A 74 -8.29 -0.56 -1.74
CA ILE A 74 -9.12 -0.47 -0.54
C ILE A 74 -9.83 -1.81 -0.29
N VAL A 75 -10.51 -2.34 -1.30
CA VAL A 75 -11.22 -3.64 -1.19
C VAL A 75 -10.24 -4.75 -0.82
N THR A 76 -9.09 -4.78 -1.48
CA THR A 76 -8.05 -5.80 -1.24
C THR A 76 -7.48 -5.69 0.17
N ALA A 77 -7.24 -4.48 0.68
CA ALA A 77 -6.77 -4.27 2.04
C ALA A 77 -7.82 -4.71 3.08
N MET A 78 -9.10 -4.46 2.85
CA MET A 78 -10.19 -4.91 3.73
C MET A 78 -10.31 -6.44 3.74
N VAL A 79 -10.39 -7.07 2.57
CA VAL A 79 -10.49 -8.52 2.43
C VAL A 79 -9.26 -9.21 3.01
N GLY A 80 -8.08 -8.70 2.68
CA GLY A 80 -6.81 -9.21 3.18
C GLY A 80 -6.68 -9.07 4.71
N SER A 81 -7.15 -7.96 5.30
CA SER A 81 -7.17 -7.77 6.75
C SER A 81 -8.11 -8.75 7.44
N ALA A 82 -9.29 -9.00 6.88
CA ALA A 82 -10.21 -9.99 7.41
C ALA A 82 -9.62 -11.42 7.35
N ALA A 83 -8.96 -11.77 6.24
CA ALA A 83 -8.26 -13.04 6.10
C ALA A 83 -7.05 -13.16 7.04
N ALA A 84 -6.32 -12.07 7.26
CA ALA A 84 -5.15 -12.01 8.13
C ALA A 84 -5.45 -12.43 9.57
N ILE A 85 -6.62 -12.07 10.10
CA ILE A 85 -7.06 -12.47 11.45
C ILE A 85 -7.07 -14.00 11.59
N SER A 86 -7.54 -14.74 10.58
CA SER A 86 -7.65 -16.19 10.62
C SER A 86 -6.31 -16.92 10.59
N VAL A 87 -5.24 -16.26 10.13
CA VAL A 87 -3.90 -16.86 9.95
C VAL A 87 -2.83 -16.22 10.85
N GLY A 88 -3.23 -15.29 11.72
CA GLY A 88 -2.30 -14.57 12.60
C GLY A 88 -1.32 -13.67 11.83
N ALA A 89 -1.75 -13.15 10.67
CA ALA A 89 -0.98 -12.19 9.90
C ALA A 89 -1.28 -10.74 10.34
N PRO A 90 -0.35 -9.79 10.11
CA PRO A 90 -0.60 -8.38 10.38
C PRO A 90 -1.75 -7.82 9.52
N ASN A 91 -2.41 -6.80 10.05
CA ASN A 91 -3.47 -6.08 9.35
C ASN A 91 -2.90 -5.34 8.12
N LEU A 92 -3.58 -5.45 6.96
CA LEU A 92 -3.14 -4.82 5.71
C LEU A 92 -3.57 -3.35 5.58
N LEU A 93 -4.55 -2.90 6.35
CA LEU A 93 -5.01 -1.49 6.30
C LEU A 93 -3.92 -0.52 6.76
N ILE A 94 -3.12 -0.90 7.77
CA ILE A 94 -2.05 -0.07 8.29
C ILE A 94 -0.96 0.19 7.23
N PRO A 95 -0.34 -0.84 6.61
CA PRO A 95 0.63 -0.60 5.55
C PRO A 95 0.03 0.06 4.32
N MET A 96 -1.21 -0.28 3.93
CA MET A 96 -1.90 0.43 2.85
C MET A 96 -1.98 1.93 3.13
N TRP A 97 -2.45 2.32 4.30
CA TRP A 97 -2.59 3.72 4.71
C TRP A 97 -1.24 4.45 4.72
N GLY A 98 -0.23 3.85 5.37
CA GLY A 98 1.10 4.44 5.47
C GLY A 98 1.77 4.64 4.11
N PHE A 99 1.73 3.62 3.24
CA PHE A 99 2.34 3.71 1.92
C PHE A 99 1.55 4.60 0.96
N LEU A 100 0.21 4.59 1.00
CA LEU A 100 -0.61 5.44 0.15
C LEU A 100 -0.34 6.93 0.47
N PHE A 101 -0.56 7.33 1.72
CA PHE A 101 -0.40 8.74 2.10
C PHE A 101 1.06 9.19 2.10
N GLY A 102 2.01 8.34 2.51
CA GLY A 102 3.43 8.65 2.42
C GLY A 102 3.91 8.81 0.97
N SER A 103 3.48 7.96 0.04
CA SER A 103 3.82 8.11 -1.37
C SER A 103 3.19 9.34 -2.02
N LEU A 104 1.95 9.69 -1.65
CA LEU A 104 1.31 10.93 -2.08
C LEU A 104 2.04 12.14 -1.50
N GLY A 105 2.31 12.14 -0.19
CA GLY A 105 3.06 13.19 0.47
C GLY A 105 4.40 13.44 -0.18
N TRP A 106 5.15 12.38 -0.44
CA TRP A 106 6.43 12.46 -1.14
C TRP A 106 6.31 13.09 -2.53
N ASN A 107 5.37 12.66 -3.37
CA ASN A 107 5.16 13.24 -4.70
C ASN A 107 4.85 14.73 -4.63
N PHE A 108 3.99 15.16 -3.71
CA PHE A 108 3.68 16.58 -3.52
C PHE A 108 4.87 17.38 -3.02
N LEU A 109 5.63 16.88 -2.03
CA LEU A 109 6.80 17.56 -1.50
C LEU A 109 7.89 17.69 -2.56
N GLU A 110 8.21 16.61 -3.27
CA GLU A 110 9.20 16.63 -4.34
C GLU A 110 8.81 17.65 -5.43
N SER A 111 7.57 17.59 -5.92
CA SER A 111 7.08 18.50 -6.95
C SER A 111 7.01 19.96 -6.48
N ALA A 112 6.79 20.20 -5.18
CA ALA A 112 6.75 21.54 -4.61
C ALA A 112 8.10 22.26 -4.65
N VAL A 113 9.23 21.51 -4.61
CA VAL A 113 10.58 22.08 -4.46
C VAL A 113 11.49 21.86 -5.66
N THR A 114 11.10 21.05 -6.65
CA THR A 114 11.94 20.75 -7.83
C THR A 114 11.85 21.80 -8.93
N GLY A 115 10.89 22.73 -8.87
CA GLY A 115 10.75 23.84 -9.79
C GLY A 115 11.65 25.04 -9.44
N PRO A 116 11.70 26.07 -10.31
CA PRO A 116 12.44 27.32 -10.02
C PRO A 116 11.87 28.07 -8.82
N ASP A 117 10.58 27.93 -8.56
CA ASP A 117 9.86 28.56 -7.45
C ASP A 117 9.15 27.50 -6.61
N ILE A 118 9.05 27.76 -5.30
CA ILE A 118 8.35 26.88 -4.37
C ILE A 118 6.83 27.00 -4.59
N VAL A 119 6.18 25.87 -4.88
CA VAL A 119 4.73 25.80 -5.00
C VAL A 119 4.10 25.53 -3.62
N TRP A 120 3.79 26.58 -2.89
CA TRP A 120 3.32 26.50 -1.49
C TRP A 120 2.09 25.61 -1.30
N GLY A 121 1.14 25.59 -2.25
CA GLY A 121 -0.04 24.72 -2.17
C GLY A 121 0.35 23.23 -2.16
N TRP A 122 1.30 22.83 -2.98
CA TRP A 122 1.81 21.46 -3.01
C TRP A 122 2.61 21.12 -1.76
N LEU A 123 3.42 22.07 -1.28
CA LEU A 123 4.18 21.89 -0.03
C LEU A 123 3.25 21.60 1.15
N VAL A 124 2.19 22.41 1.31
CA VAL A 124 1.20 22.22 2.38
C VAL A 124 0.48 20.87 2.23
N CYS A 125 0.02 20.52 1.03
CA CYS A 125 -0.61 19.22 0.77
C CYS A 125 0.34 18.05 1.11
N GLY A 126 1.59 18.14 0.69
CA GLY A 126 2.59 17.12 0.98
C GLY A 126 2.81 16.91 2.47
N VAL A 127 2.98 18.01 3.23
CA VAL A 127 3.12 17.94 4.69
C VAL A 127 1.89 17.32 5.35
N VAL A 128 0.67 17.69 4.92
CA VAL A 128 -0.56 17.11 5.47
C VAL A 128 -0.63 15.60 5.20
N PHE A 129 -0.29 15.14 3.99
CA PHE A 129 -0.28 13.73 3.67
C PHE A 129 0.78 12.95 4.47
N GLU A 130 1.97 13.51 4.67
CA GLU A 130 2.99 12.88 5.52
C GLU A 130 2.53 12.80 6.99
N LEU A 131 1.88 13.83 7.52
CA LEU A 131 1.28 13.78 8.85
C LEU A 131 0.19 12.70 8.97
N MET A 132 -0.59 12.48 7.91
CA MET A 132 -1.59 11.39 7.87
C MET A 132 -0.93 10.01 7.79
N ALA A 133 0.21 9.89 7.11
CA ALA A 133 0.96 8.64 7.02
C ALA A 133 1.70 8.28 8.32
N LEU A 134 2.13 9.28 9.09
CA LEU A 134 3.02 9.13 10.25
C LEU A 134 2.54 8.09 11.27
N PRO A 135 1.27 8.07 11.73
CA PRO A 135 0.81 7.07 12.70
C PRO A 135 0.96 5.63 12.18
N ALA A 136 0.66 5.42 10.89
CA ALA A 136 0.78 4.10 10.28
C ALA A 136 2.26 3.69 10.10
N ILE A 137 3.12 4.61 9.70
CA ILE A 137 4.57 4.38 9.59
C ILE A 137 5.15 4.01 10.96
N LEU A 138 4.80 4.73 12.02
CA LEU A 138 5.24 4.43 13.38
C LEU A 138 4.74 3.04 13.83
N ALA A 139 3.50 2.69 13.53
CA ALA A 139 2.96 1.35 13.82
C ALA A 139 3.70 0.24 13.07
N ILE A 140 4.04 0.45 11.79
CA ILE A 140 4.84 -0.49 10.99
C ILE A 140 6.23 -0.67 11.61
N LEU A 141 6.92 0.44 11.94
CA LEU A 141 8.24 0.41 12.53
C LEU A 141 8.25 -0.31 13.90
N ALA A 142 7.22 -0.06 14.73
CA ALA A 142 7.04 -0.79 15.99
C ALA A 142 6.85 -2.29 15.76
N GLY A 143 6.03 -2.68 14.77
CA GLY A 143 5.82 -4.08 14.37
C GLY A 143 7.11 -4.75 13.87
N VAL A 144 7.88 -4.06 13.04
CA VAL A 144 9.18 -4.55 12.55
C VAL A 144 10.17 -4.70 13.71
N LYS A 145 10.24 -3.72 14.63
CA LYS A 145 11.10 -3.78 15.81
C LYS A 145 10.79 -5.02 16.67
N THR A 146 9.52 -5.29 16.93
CA THR A 146 9.12 -6.48 17.73
C THR A 146 9.37 -7.81 17.02
N ALA A 147 9.38 -7.80 15.68
CA ALA A 147 9.70 -9.00 14.89
C ALA A 147 11.21 -9.31 14.91
N VAL A 148 12.05 -8.26 14.85
CA VAL A 148 13.52 -8.39 14.80
C VAL A 148 14.12 -8.55 16.21
N LEU A 149 13.62 -7.77 17.18
CA LEU A 149 14.07 -7.81 18.58
C LEU A 149 12.96 -8.44 19.42
N PRO A 150 12.98 -9.76 19.60
CA PRO A 150 11.94 -10.44 20.37
C PRO A 150 11.93 -9.94 21.80
N PRO A 151 10.75 -9.61 22.35
CA PRO A 151 10.62 -9.29 23.76
C PRO A 151 11.00 -10.51 24.61
N ASP A 152 11.61 -10.30 25.76
CA ASP A 152 12.02 -11.35 26.71
C ASP A 152 10.85 -12.27 27.14
N ARG A 153 9.62 -11.79 26.98
CA ARG A 153 8.39 -12.54 27.19
C ARG A 153 7.48 -12.40 25.98
N PRO A 154 7.20 -13.49 25.23
CA PRO A 154 6.24 -13.44 24.13
C PRO A 154 4.84 -13.12 24.68
N ALA A 155 4.24 -12.04 24.19
CA ALA A 155 2.85 -11.74 24.51
C ALA A 155 1.94 -12.79 23.86
N PRO A 156 0.92 -13.31 24.58
CA PRO A 156 -0.05 -14.23 23.99
C PRO A 156 -0.76 -13.54 22.82
N GLY A 157 -0.75 -14.16 21.63
CA GLY A 157 -1.41 -13.63 20.43
C GLY A 157 -0.51 -12.86 19.47
N THR A 158 0.81 -12.76 19.69
CA THR A 158 1.72 -12.26 18.66
C THR A 158 1.72 -13.19 17.46
N GLY A 159 1.23 -12.68 16.33
CA GLY A 159 1.21 -13.40 15.06
C GLY A 159 2.60 -13.90 14.64
N SER A 160 2.63 -14.83 13.71
CA SER A 160 3.88 -15.43 13.23
C SER A 160 4.84 -14.35 12.71
N ARG A 161 6.06 -14.28 13.25
CA ARG A 161 7.12 -13.35 12.84
C ARG A 161 7.48 -13.45 11.36
N TRP A 162 7.18 -14.57 10.73
CA TRP A 162 7.43 -14.83 9.32
C TRP A 162 6.60 -13.95 8.39
N TRP A 163 5.48 -13.38 8.87
CA TRP A 163 4.66 -12.50 8.04
C TRP A 163 5.35 -11.18 7.72
N VAL A 164 6.18 -10.64 8.61
CA VAL A 164 6.88 -9.36 8.37
C VAL A 164 7.84 -9.47 7.18
N PRO A 165 8.82 -10.39 7.15
CA PRO A 165 9.67 -10.57 5.97
C PRO A 165 8.88 -11.05 4.74
N ALA A 166 7.83 -11.84 4.92
CA ALA A 166 6.96 -12.24 3.81
C ALA A 166 6.27 -11.03 3.18
N TYR A 167 5.72 -10.11 3.97
CA TYR A 167 5.11 -8.88 3.45
C TYR A 167 6.13 -7.99 2.74
N ALA A 168 7.35 -7.87 3.29
CA ALA A 168 8.41 -7.10 2.65
C ALA A 168 8.78 -7.69 1.27
N LEU A 169 8.95 -9.02 1.19
CA LEU A 169 9.26 -9.71 -0.06
C LEU A 169 8.13 -9.60 -1.07
N LEU A 170 6.89 -9.89 -0.66
CA LEU A 170 5.71 -9.78 -1.53
C LEU A 170 5.47 -8.34 -1.97
N GLY A 171 5.70 -7.37 -1.07
CA GLY A 171 5.64 -5.95 -1.40
C GLY A 171 6.66 -5.56 -2.47
N ALA A 172 7.91 -6.03 -2.34
CA ALA A 172 8.95 -5.79 -3.35
C ALA A 172 8.61 -6.43 -4.70
N VAL A 173 8.12 -7.68 -4.71
CA VAL A 173 7.69 -8.36 -5.93
C VAL A 173 6.52 -7.61 -6.59
N GLY A 174 5.51 -7.23 -5.80
CA GLY A 174 4.37 -6.46 -6.28
C GLY A 174 4.77 -5.08 -6.81
N PHE A 175 5.73 -4.40 -6.16
CA PHE A 175 6.27 -3.13 -6.62
C PHE A 175 6.99 -3.29 -7.99
N LEU A 176 7.86 -4.26 -8.14
CA LEU A 176 8.59 -4.51 -9.40
C LEU A 176 7.62 -4.84 -10.53
N PHE A 177 6.65 -5.72 -10.27
CA PHE A 177 5.63 -6.05 -11.26
C PHE A 177 4.73 -4.85 -11.58
N GLY A 178 4.35 -4.07 -10.56
CA GLY A 178 3.57 -2.84 -10.72
C GLY A 178 4.31 -1.79 -11.56
N ALA A 179 5.60 -1.59 -11.33
CA ALA A 179 6.42 -0.66 -12.11
C ALA A 179 6.57 -1.11 -13.57
N TRP A 180 6.85 -2.40 -13.78
CA TRP A 180 6.93 -2.98 -15.13
C TRP A 180 5.59 -2.85 -15.87
N SER A 181 4.48 -3.25 -15.24
CA SER A 181 3.16 -3.17 -15.86
C SER A 181 2.68 -1.74 -16.08
N PHE A 182 3.02 -0.80 -15.19
CA PHE A 182 2.75 0.62 -15.41
C PHE A 182 3.46 1.12 -16.67
N ALA A 183 4.76 0.86 -16.80
CA ALA A 183 5.54 1.26 -17.96
C ALA A 183 5.04 0.62 -19.28
N ALA A 184 4.40 -0.56 -19.22
CA ALA A 184 3.81 -1.21 -20.39
C ALA A 184 2.42 -0.65 -20.77
N LEU A 185 1.71 0.01 -19.83
CA LEU A 185 0.36 0.56 -20.00
C LEU A 185 0.33 2.08 -20.18
N SER A 186 1.44 2.76 -19.89
CA SER A 186 1.63 4.21 -20.08
C SER A 186 2.36 4.54 -21.37
#